data_3453bea60e5e42018cbe3b2f6ad37d15
#
_entry.id   3453bea60e5e42018cbe3b2f6ad37d15
#
_cell.length_a   1.000
_cell.length_b   1.000
_cell.length_c   1.000
_cell.angle_alpha   90.00
_cell.angle_beta   90.00
_cell.angle_gamma   90.00
#
_symmetry.space_group_name_H-M   'P 1'
#
loop_
_entity.id
_entity.type
_entity.pdbx_description
1 polymer ?
#
loop_
_entity_poly.entity_id
_entity_poly.type
_entity_poly.pdbx_seq_one_letter_code
_entity_poly.pdbx_strand_id
1 'polypeptide(L)'
;MKTPSDYIFQLIKAMTPAEKRYFRRHYAPEEGHLIHLFEVVNHLETYDEEHLKSRLEPSVAKHLKVHKQQLHELLLKSLTSCHSKRGPLSKIRMWLEEADILAEKQLFQQAFDRLAKARSLCLEYEEYTYLLEVSAREFYLKHVSNDRIGISRHPYFEETQKAISCLNAGIEYYREGTRWVEILAQYYYRPPSPEEIENALALLEREGQVNAGVLPFRARLSRNSLLMSAYGLTKNQEMEGRIRKDNLALFEQSPQFQETMPFQYIGALRNLMNYCLSRQDFEQARHCAQTGLSFIGRKPAFASQTIYFQYGLLDIAFQSGDWCGITGKLEQELLRTVEAQALEKERIAMLCYLSLAMTYQVLNKPAVVQAYLRRAAECRNDVKEYFEELLLLLDLVCHFESGDHFLVTRRIKSIRKKQENKEHPHSALLFDFVGIFTAASVEQRSHLAQVLLSKMEEWQGTKLGFHIISYRVLLWLEAVAEGNTLAAYMETHNVGDRGE
;
A
#
# COMPACT_ATOMS: atom_id res chain seq x y z
N MET A 1 15.13 13.28 -23.42
CA MET A 1 14.54 11.93 -23.26
C MET A 1 13.51 11.70 -24.35
N LYS A 2 13.48 10.52 -24.98
CA LYS A 2 12.40 10.18 -25.92
C LYS A 2 11.17 9.79 -25.10
N THR A 3 10.06 10.52 -25.24
CA THR A 3 8.78 10.14 -24.63
C THR A 3 8.35 8.79 -25.21
N PRO A 4 8.03 7.78 -24.40
CA PRO A 4 7.48 6.52 -24.91
C PRO A 4 6.26 6.75 -25.80
N SER A 5 6.10 5.87 -26.79
CA SER A 5 5.14 6.09 -27.87
C SER A 5 3.67 6.00 -27.40
N ASP A 6 3.39 5.39 -26.25
CA ASP A 6 2.06 5.10 -25.71
C ASP A 6 1.62 6.03 -24.54
N TYR A 7 2.41 7.04 -24.15
CA TYR A 7 2.08 7.92 -23.02
C TYR A 7 0.71 8.59 -23.12
N ILE A 8 0.33 9.07 -24.31
CA ILE A 8 -0.98 9.69 -24.49
C ILE A 8 -2.12 8.68 -24.30
N PHE A 9 -1.91 7.43 -24.73
CA PHE A 9 -2.89 6.36 -24.54
C PHE A 9 -3.07 6.07 -23.05
N GLN A 10 -1.98 5.87 -22.31
CA GLN A 10 -2.01 5.64 -20.86
C GLN A 10 -2.70 6.80 -20.15
N LEU A 11 -2.33 8.06 -20.47
CA LEU A 11 -2.93 9.25 -19.85
C LEU A 11 -4.43 9.34 -20.12
N ILE A 12 -4.86 9.19 -21.38
CA ILE A 12 -6.27 9.26 -21.76
C ILE A 12 -7.08 8.14 -21.10
N LYS A 13 -6.53 6.92 -21.01
CA LYS A 13 -7.21 5.81 -20.31
C LYS A 13 -7.33 6.05 -18.81
N ALA A 14 -6.36 6.70 -18.19
CA ALA A 14 -6.39 7.06 -16.77
C ALA A 14 -7.34 8.21 -16.44
N MET A 15 -7.69 9.05 -17.42
CA MET A 15 -8.61 10.17 -17.19
C MET A 15 -10.03 9.71 -16.87
N THR A 16 -10.62 10.34 -15.84
CA THR A 16 -12.01 10.14 -15.47
C THR A 16 -12.99 10.73 -16.53
N PRO A 17 -14.24 10.25 -16.58
CA PRO A 17 -15.23 10.84 -17.49
C PRO A 17 -15.45 12.35 -17.30
N ALA A 18 -15.29 12.86 -16.08
CA ALA A 18 -15.41 14.28 -15.77
C ALA A 18 -14.23 15.09 -16.37
N GLU A 19 -13.01 14.58 -16.27
CA GLU A 19 -11.81 15.19 -16.83
C GLU A 19 -11.83 15.20 -18.37
N LYS A 20 -12.29 14.10 -18.97
CA LYS A 20 -12.51 14.02 -20.43
C LYS A 20 -13.55 15.03 -20.90
N ARG A 21 -14.65 15.21 -20.15
CA ARG A 21 -15.66 16.23 -20.46
C ARG A 21 -15.10 17.64 -20.30
N TYR A 22 -14.31 17.90 -19.25
CA TYR A 22 -13.66 19.19 -19.02
C TYR A 22 -12.70 19.53 -20.17
N PHE A 23 -11.87 18.59 -20.60
CA PHE A 23 -10.96 18.74 -21.73
C PHE A 23 -11.73 19.12 -23.00
N ARG A 24 -12.75 18.34 -23.38
CA ARG A 24 -13.59 18.62 -24.56
C ARG A 24 -14.24 20.00 -24.51
N ARG A 25 -14.70 20.43 -23.34
CA ARG A 25 -15.41 21.69 -23.19
C ARG A 25 -14.52 22.93 -23.28
N HIS A 26 -13.30 22.83 -22.75
CA HIS A 26 -12.46 24.00 -22.54
C HIS A 26 -11.25 24.06 -23.48
N TYR A 27 -10.84 22.95 -24.07
CA TYR A 27 -9.63 22.87 -24.89
C TYR A 27 -9.90 22.32 -26.30
N ALA A 28 -11.02 21.66 -26.52
CA ALA A 28 -11.39 21.07 -27.79
C ALA A 28 -11.68 22.06 -28.94
N PRO A 29 -12.28 23.24 -28.74
CA PRO A 29 -12.67 24.11 -29.81
C PRO A 29 -11.51 24.76 -30.57
N GLU A 30 -10.33 24.83 -29.97
CA GLU A 30 -9.20 25.60 -30.50
C GLU A 30 -8.30 24.82 -31.46
N GLU A 31 -8.29 23.45 -31.40
CA GLU A 31 -7.37 22.63 -32.21
C GLU A 31 -8.01 21.33 -32.75
N GLY A 32 -8.72 21.43 -33.87
CA GLY A 32 -9.53 20.33 -34.42
C GLY A 32 -8.77 19.00 -34.66
N HIS A 33 -7.51 19.01 -35.08
CA HIS A 33 -6.73 17.79 -35.34
C HIS A 33 -6.28 17.10 -34.03
N LEU A 34 -6.00 17.83 -32.96
CA LEU A 34 -5.63 17.25 -31.67
C LEU A 34 -6.83 16.63 -30.95
N ILE A 35 -8.02 17.22 -31.11
CA ILE A 35 -9.27 16.63 -30.63
C ILE A 35 -9.58 15.35 -31.37
N HIS A 36 -9.41 15.31 -32.67
CA HIS A 36 -9.60 14.09 -33.45
C HIS A 36 -8.63 13.00 -32.98
N LEU A 37 -7.36 13.34 -32.77
CA LEU A 37 -6.37 12.41 -32.20
C LEU A 37 -6.79 11.91 -30.80
N PHE A 38 -7.27 12.79 -29.94
CA PHE A 38 -7.77 12.42 -28.61
C PHE A 38 -8.94 11.42 -28.71
N GLU A 39 -9.92 11.67 -29.57
CA GLU A 39 -11.09 10.78 -29.71
C GLU A 39 -10.69 9.42 -30.26
N VAL A 40 -9.82 9.39 -31.28
CA VAL A 40 -9.32 8.11 -31.82
C VAL A 40 -8.61 7.30 -30.73
N VAL A 41 -7.69 7.92 -29.99
CA VAL A 41 -6.97 7.26 -28.89
C VAL A 41 -7.90 6.83 -27.76
N ASN A 42 -8.90 7.64 -27.44
CA ASN A 42 -9.89 7.32 -26.40
C ASN A 42 -10.70 6.04 -26.70
N HIS A 43 -10.94 5.73 -27.97
CA HIS A 43 -11.71 4.56 -28.40
C HIS A 43 -10.83 3.30 -28.62
N LEU A 44 -9.50 3.42 -28.66
CA LEU A 44 -8.63 2.24 -28.75
C LEU A 44 -8.73 1.38 -27.49
N GLU A 45 -8.82 0.08 -27.60
CA GLU A 45 -8.73 -0.85 -26.47
C GLU A 45 -7.29 -1.13 -26.08
N THR A 46 -6.42 -1.32 -27.06
CA THR A 46 -4.99 -1.52 -26.89
C THR A 46 -4.24 -0.51 -27.75
N TYR A 47 -3.02 -0.15 -27.33
CA TYR A 47 -2.20 0.78 -28.09
C TYR A 47 -1.53 0.07 -29.26
N ASP A 48 -1.89 0.51 -30.48
CA ASP A 48 -1.25 0.11 -31.73
C ASP A 48 -1.03 1.37 -32.59
N GLU A 49 0.24 1.68 -32.87
CA GLU A 49 0.60 2.90 -33.61
C GLU A 49 0.21 2.84 -35.09
N GLU A 50 0.27 1.69 -35.71
CA GLU A 50 -0.10 1.54 -37.14
C GLU A 50 -1.62 1.62 -37.28
N HIS A 51 -2.37 1.00 -36.40
CA HIS A 51 -3.82 1.13 -36.33
C HIS A 51 -4.25 2.58 -36.01
N LEU A 52 -3.52 3.28 -35.14
CA LEU A 52 -3.75 4.69 -34.86
C LEU A 52 -3.55 5.55 -36.13
N LYS A 53 -2.44 5.37 -36.84
CA LYS A 53 -2.15 6.10 -38.08
C LYS A 53 -3.21 5.89 -39.15
N SER A 54 -3.74 4.67 -39.30
CA SER A 54 -4.76 4.35 -40.30
C SER A 54 -6.11 5.06 -40.07
N ARG A 55 -6.35 5.52 -38.85
CA ARG A 55 -7.59 6.25 -38.49
C ARG A 55 -7.45 7.77 -38.52
N LEU A 56 -6.25 8.28 -38.75
CA LEU A 56 -5.95 9.70 -38.79
C LEU A 56 -5.83 10.21 -40.23
N GLU A 57 -6.06 11.48 -40.43
CA GLU A 57 -5.77 12.14 -41.72
C GLU A 57 -4.28 11.99 -42.07
N PRO A 58 -3.94 11.84 -43.37
CA PRO A 58 -2.55 11.64 -43.81
C PRO A 58 -1.58 12.73 -43.35
N SER A 59 -2.05 13.97 -43.25
CA SER A 59 -1.33 15.15 -42.74
C SER A 59 -0.96 14.98 -41.25
N VAL A 60 -1.90 14.51 -40.44
CA VAL A 60 -1.74 14.27 -38.99
C VAL A 60 -0.88 13.03 -38.74
N ALA A 61 -1.13 11.94 -39.50
CA ALA A 61 -0.37 10.70 -39.42
C ALA A 61 1.13 10.91 -39.72
N LYS A 62 1.47 11.75 -40.73
CA LYS A 62 2.84 12.10 -41.10
C LYS A 62 3.63 12.75 -39.96
N HIS A 63 2.96 13.55 -39.12
CA HIS A 63 3.55 14.29 -38.03
C HIS A 63 3.08 13.77 -36.66
N LEU A 64 2.63 12.52 -36.57
CA LEU A 64 2.01 11.92 -35.38
C LEU A 64 2.83 12.11 -34.10
N LYS A 65 4.15 12.04 -34.19
CA LYS A 65 5.02 12.23 -33.01
C LYS A 65 4.89 13.63 -32.41
N VAL A 66 4.82 14.66 -33.25
CA VAL A 66 4.65 16.06 -32.81
C VAL A 66 3.26 16.26 -32.23
N HIS A 67 2.22 15.76 -32.90
CA HIS A 67 0.85 15.87 -32.43
C HIS A 67 0.62 15.09 -31.11
N LYS A 68 1.25 13.93 -30.92
CA LYS A 68 1.23 13.22 -29.62
C LYS A 68 1.82 14.07 -28.48
N GLN A 69 2.93 14.74 -28.72
CA GLN A 69 3.56 15.62 -27.73
C GLN A 69 2.66 16.83 -27.43
N GLN A 70 2.16 17.49 -28.45
CA GLN A 70 1.25 18.64 -28.30
C GLN A 70 -0.03 18.24 -27.52
N LEU A 71 -0.64 17.12 -27.90
CA LEU A 71 -1.82 16.60 -27.17
C LEU A 71 -1.49 16.27 -25.72
N HIS A 72 -0.34 15.66 -25.45
CA HIS A 72 0.07 15.33 -24.09
C HIS A 72 0.22 16.61 -23.23
N GLU A 73 0.87 17.65 -23.73
CA GLU A 73 1.01 18.94 -23.04
C GLU A 73 -0.34 19.62 -22.83
N LEU A 74 -1.21 19.58 -23.83
CA LEU A 74 -2.56 20.14 -23.74
C LEU A 74 -3.43 19.41 -22.73
N LEU A 75 -3.36 18.07 -22.67
CA LEU A 75 -4.03 17.27 -21.67
C LEU A 75 -3.53 17.58 -20.26
N LEU A 76 -2.22 17.70 -20.05
CA LEU A 76 -1.64 18.07 -18.77
C LEU A 76 -2.09 19.48 -18.35
N LYS A 77 -2.10 20.45 -19.25
CA LYS A 77 -2.63 21.80 -19.01
C LYS A 77 -4.10 21.77 -18.61
N SER A 78 -4.91 20.98 -19.32
CA SER A 78 -6.32 20.78 -18.99
C SER A 78 -6.53 20.17 -17.61
N LEU A 79 -5.79 19.11 -17.30
CA LEU A 79 -5.83 18.45 -15.99
C LEU A 79 -5.38 19.41 -14.86
N THR A 80 -4.31 20.15 -15.07
CA THR A 80 -3.84 21.18 -14.11
C THR A 80 -4.94 22.19 -13.84
N SER A 81 -5.60 22.73 -14.87
CA SER A 81 -6.70 23.69 -14.71
C SER A 81 -7.92 23.06 -14.02
N CYS A 82 -8.26 21.81 -14.37
CA CYS A 82 -9.37 21.08 -13.75
C CYS A 82 -9.14 20.83 -12.26
N HIS A 83 -7.89 20.61 -11.86
CA HIS A 83 -7.51 20.29 -10.49
C HIS A 83 -6.98 21.48 -9.67
N SER A 84 -6.73 22.64 -10.29
CA SER A 84 -6.12 23.81 -9.63
C SER A 84 -6.87 24.32 -8.40
N LYS A 85 -8.15 24.02 -8.26
CA LYS A 85 -8.98 24.44 -7.13
C LYS A 85 -9.30 23.33 -6.11
N ARG A 86 -8.75 22.12 -6.29
CA ARG A 86 -9.22 20.94 -5.56
C ARG A 86 -8.48 20.61 -4.27
N GLY A 87 -7.34 21.22 -4.00
CA GLY A 87 -6.57 20.88 -2.81
C GLY A 87 -5.88 22.07 -2.16
N PRO A 88 -5.45 21.93 -0.89
CA PRO A 88 -4.79 22.99 -0.16
C PRO A 88 -3.49 23.44 -0.85
N LEU A 89 -2.66 22.53 -1.33
CA LEU A 89 -1.42 22.83 -2.04
C LEU A 89 -1.66 23.64 -3.32
N SER A 90 -2.69 23.32 -4.08
CA SER A 90 -3.02 24.07 -5.30
C SER A 90 -3.46 25.49 -4.97
N LYS A 91 -4.20 25.69 -3.88
CA LYS A 91 -4.60 27.02 -3.40
C LYS A 91 -3.38 27.83 -2.92
N ILE A 92 -2.47 27.20 -2.17
CA ILE A 92 -1.25 27.87 -1.71
C ILE A 92 -0.46 28.38 -2.92
N ARG A 93 -0.18 27.53 -3.92
CA ARG A 93 0.56 27.91 -5.13
C ARG A 93 -0.13 29.06 -5.88
N MET A 94 -1.44 28.97 -6.04
CA MET A 94 -2.24 30.02 -6.70
C MET A 94 -2.12 31.35 -5.95
N TRP A 95 -2.23 31.35 -4.62
CA TRP A 95 -2.10 32.59 -3.84
C TRP A 95 -0.70 33.16 -3.83
N LEU A 96 0.35 32.35 -3.90
CA LEU A 96 1.73 32.81 -4.09
C LEU A 96 1.90 33.50 -5.44
N GLU A 97 1.38 32.91 -6.52
CA GLU A 97 1.43 33.48 -7.87
C GLU A 97 0.61 34.79 -7.96
N GLU A 98 -0.60 34.80 -7.38
CA GLU A 98 -1.44 36.01 -7.30
C GLU A 98 -0.71 37.12 -6.50
N ALA A 99 -0.01 36.77 -5.42
CA ALA A 99 0.77 37.76 -4.64
C ALA A 99 1.92 38.34 -5.45
N ASP A 100 2.64 37.53 -6.22
CA ASP A 100 3.73 38.00 -7.09
C ASP A 100 3.19 38.98 -8.17
N ILE A 101 2.06 38.63 -8.84
CA ILE A 101 1.41 39.51 -9.83
C ILE A 101 0.96 40.83 -9.21
N LEU A 102 0.36 40.81 -8.02
CA LEU A 102 -0.09 42.02 -7.32
C LEU A 102 1.10 42.90 -6.89
N ALA A 103 2.19 42.27 -6.46
CA ALA A 103 3.43 42.97 -6.11
C ALA A 103 4.04 43.70 -7.31
N GLU A 104 4.11 43.10 -8.49
CA GLU A 104 4.54 43.72 -9.74
C GLU A 104 3.69 44.94 -10.12
N LYS A 105 2.41 44.92 -9.77
CA LYS A 105 1.48 46.04 -9.96
C LYS A 105 1.52 47.07 -8.82
N GLN A 106 2.42 46.92 -7.86
CA GLN A 106 2.57 47.76 -6.67
C GLN A 106 1.33 47.77 -5.75
N LEU A 107 0.48 46.73 -5.84
CA LEU A 107 -0.71 46.55 -5.02
C LEU A 107 -0.34 45.75 -3.74
N PHE A 108 0.61 46.29 -2.95
CA PHE A 108 1.24 45.58 -1.86
C PHE A 108 0.28 45.05 -0.80
N GLN A 109 -0.74 45.82 -0.41
CA GLN A 109 -1.72 45.37 0.59
C GLN A 109 -2.48 44.14 0.12
N GLN A 110 -2.88 44.14 -1.16
CA GLN A 110 -3.59 42.97 -1.71
C GLN A 110 -2.66 41.76 -1.83
N ALA A 111 -1.36 41.97 -2.12
CA ALA A 111 -0.37 40.91 -2.12
C ALA A 111 -0.20 40.32 -0.70
N PHE A 112 -0.10 41.14 0.35
CA PHE A 112 -0.07 40.68 1.73
C PHE A 112 -1.33 39.87 2.12
N ASP A 113 -2.51 40.28 1.67
CA ASP A 113 -3.75 39.54 1.94
C ASP A 113 -3.72 38.13 1.31
N ARG A 114 -3.09 37.97 0.13
CA ARG A 114 -2.88 36.66 -0.49
C ARG A 114 -1.89 35.80 0.28
N LEU A 115 -0.77 36.38 0.68
CA LEU A 115 0.26 35.69 1.47
C LEU A 115 -0.29 35.26 2.84
N ALA A 116 -1.09 36.08 3.50
CA ALA A 116 -1.74 35.75 4.76
C ALA A 116 -2.66 34.51 4.64
N LYS A 117 -3.43 34.42 3.54
CA LYS A 117 -4.25 33.22 3.26
C LYS A 117 -3.36 31.99 3.01
N ALA A 118 -2.30 32.14 2.22
CA ALA A 118 -1.36 31.05 1.96
C ALA A 118 -0.68 30.59 3.27
N ARG A 119 -0.25 31.52 4.13
CA ARG A 119 0.34 31.25 5.44
C ARG A 119 -0.60 30.42 6.32
N SER A 120 -1.86 30.85 6.47
CA SER A 120 -2.84 30.13 7.28
C SER A 120 -2.98 28.69 6.83
N LEU A 121 -3.04 28.47 5.54
CA LEU A 121 -3.17 27.12 4.97
C LEU A 121 -1.88 26.30 5.11
N CYS A 122 -0.70 26.95 4.98
CA CYS A 122 0.58 26.29 5.24
C CYS A 122 0.70 25.79 6.68
N LEU A 123 0.25 26.56 7.65
CA LEU A 123 0.27 26.18 9.06
C LEU A 123 -0.74 25.07 9.35
N GLU A 124 -1.97 25.16 8.80
CA GLU A 124 -3.02 24.15 8.97
C GLU A 124 -2.59 22.76 8.45
N TYR A 125 -1.87 22.73 7.31
CA TYR A 125 -1.47 21.51 6.64
C TYR A 125 0.01 21.15 6.84
N GLU A 126 0.71 21.88 7.72
CA GLU A 126 2.15 21.70 8.00
C GLU A 126 3.02 21.72 6.72
N GLU A 127 2.65 22.55 5.75
CA GLU A 127 3.40 22.70 4.51
C GLU A 127 4.56 23.70 4.67
N TYR A 128 5.55 23.30 5.47
CA TYR A 128 6.67 24.14 5.90
C TYR A 128 7.53 24.65 4.76
N THR A 129 7.68 23.91 3.66
CA THR A 129 8.39 24.37 2.46
C THR A 129 7.72 25.62 1.87
N TYR A 130 6.39 25.57 1.71
CA TYR A 130 5.62 26.73 1.25
C TYR A 130 5.55 27.86 2.29
N LEU A 131 5.58 27.53 3.58
CA LEU A 131 5.67 28.54 4.63
C LEU A 131 6.96 29.35 4.54
N LEU A 132 8.10 28.72 4.19
CA LEU A 132 9.36 29.42 3.91
C LEU A 132 9.22 30.36 2.71
N GLU A 133 8.55 29.91 1.63
CA GLU A 133 8.30 30.73 0.46
C GLU A 133 7.39 31.94 0.76
N VAL A 134 6.32 31.73 1.52
CA VAL A 134 5.44 32.81 1.99
C VAL A 134 6.22 33.82 2.79
N SER A 135 6.99 33.36 3.80
CA SER A 135 7.78 34.23 4.67
C SER A 135 8.81 35.05 3.91
N ALA A 136 9.49 34.44 2.93
CA ALA A 136 10.45 35.15 2.08
C ALA A 136 9.79 36.27 1.25
N ARG A 137 8.60 36.01 0.66
CA ARG A 137 7.84 37.01 -0.10
C ARG A 137 7.35 38.14 0.78
N GLU A 138 6.83 37.85 1.96
CA GLU A 138 6.38 38.89 2.92
C GLU A 138 7.54 39.78 3.34
N PHE A 139 8.71 39.20 3.63
CA PHE A 139 9.91 39.95 3.96
C PHE A 139 10.33 40.84 2.79
N TYR A 140 10.34 40.32 1.56
CA TYR A 140 10.68 41.12 0.35
C TYR A 140 9.67 42.27 0.15
N LEU A 141 8.36 41.99 0.24
CA LEU A 141 7.32 43.00 0.04
C LEU A 141 7.43 44.14 1.05
N LYS A 142 7.74 43.89 2.32
CA LYS A 142 7.97 44.92 3.34
C LYS A 142 9.15 45.80 2.98
N HIS A 143 10.18 45.26 2.35
CA HIS A 143 11.32 46.04 1.87
C HIS A 143 10.95 46.94 0.72
N VAL A 144 10.23 46.45 -0.28
CA VAL A 144 9.89 47.23 -1.50
C VAL A 144 8.76 48.23 -1.27
N SER A 145 7.83 47.95 -0.35
CA SER A 145 6.73 48.88 -0.03
C SER A 145 7.09 50.03 0.85
N ASN A 146 8.39 50.18 1.20
CA ASN A 146 8.92 51.20 2.15
C ASN A 146 8.28 51.14 3.57
N ASP A 147 7.53 50.08 3.87
CA ASP A 147 7.01 49.83 5.21
C ASP A 147 8.09 49.21 6.10
N ARG A 148 9.11 50.05 6.41
CA ARG A 148 10.23 49.62 7.25
C ARG A 148 9.87 49.56 8.73
N ILE A 149 8.71 50.07 9.13
CA ILE A 149 8.22 50.03 10.49
C ILE A 149 7.83 48.60 10.82
N GLY A 150 8.57 47.92 11.68
CA GLY A 150 8.30 46.58 12.13
C GLY A 150 9.06 45.44 11.41
N ILE A 151 9.95 45.72 10.47
CA ILE A 151 10.82 44.69 9.85
C ILE A 151 11.62 43.95 10.94
N SER A 152 12.14 44.65 11.96
CA SER A 152 12.89 44.06 13.05
C SER A 152 12.04 43.23 14.02
N ARG A 153 10.69 43.41 13.99
CA ARG A 153 9.73 42.69 14.82
C ARG A 153 8.91 41.66 14.00
N HIS A 154 9.22 41.54 12.70
CA HIS A 154 8.53 40.60 11.86
C HIS A 154 8.91 39.16 12.27
N PRO A 155 7.97 38.26 12.51
CA PRO A 155 8.24 36.90 12.99
C PRO A 155 8.97 36.01 11.95
N TYR A 156 9.38 36.58 10.82
CA TYR A 156 10.04 35.89 9.72
C TYR A 156 11.18 34.97 10.18
N PHE A 157 12.11 35.48 10.99
CA PHE A 157 13.27 34.70 11.39
C PHE A 157 12.90 33.56 12.34
N GLU A 158 12.02 33.82 13.30
CA GLU A 158 11.58 32.81 14.27
C GLU A 158 10.73 31.73 13.59
N GLU A 159 9.80 32.14 12.75
CA GLU A 159 8.97 31.19 11.98
C GLU A 159 9.77 30.38 10.97
N THR A 160 10.71 31.04 10.28
CA THR A 160 11.64 30.36 9.37
C THR A 160 12.47 29.33 10.10
N GLN A 161 13.03 29.69 11.27
CA GLN A 161 13.81 28.77 12.10
C GLN A 161 12.96 27.59 12.58
N LYS A 162 11.72 27.86 12.99
CA LYS A 162 10.76 26.81 13.38
C LYS A 162 10.41 25.91 12.20
N ALA A 163 10.11 26.48 11.04
CA ALA A 163 9.78 25.69 9.84
C ALA A 163 10.96 24.79 9.42
N ILE A 164 12.19 25.32 9.46
CA ILE A 164 13.41 24.54 9.19
C ILE A 164 13.57 23.41 10.22
N SER A 165 13.36 23.68 11.50
CA SER A 165 13.44 22.66 12.56
C SER A 165 12.41 21.56 12.35
N CYS A 166 11.17 21.90 11.95
CA CYS A 166 10.12 20.95 11.62
C CYS A 166 10.46 20.08 10.40
N LEU A 167 11.03 20.69 9.35
CA LEU A 167 11.49 19.97 8.17
C LEU A 167 12.62 19.01 8.51
N ASN A 168 13.61 19.47 9.26
CA ASN A 168 14.75 18.66 9.68
C ASN A 168 14.31 17.46 10.51
N ALA A 169 13.39 17.63 11.47
CA ALA A 169 12.84 16.53 12.24
C ALA A 169 12.20 15.47 11.33
N GLY A 170 11.42 15.89 10.32
CA GLY A 170 10.84 14.96 9.34
C GLY A 170 11.89 14.22 8.51
N ILE A 171 12.92 14.93 8.05
CA ILE A 171 14.02 14.37 7.24
C ILE A 171 14.83 13.35 8.04
N GLU A 172 15.16 13.66 9.31
CA GLU A 172 15.91 12.78 10.18
C GLU A 172 15.19 11.44 10.40
N TYR A 173 13.90 11.48 10.78
CA TYR A 173 13.11 10.27 10.94
C TYR A 173 12.92 9.50 9.64
N TYR A 174 12.77 10.20 8.51
CA TYR A 174 12.66 9.55 7.21
C TYR A 174 13.96 8.83 6.83
N ARG A 175 15.11 9.49 7.00
CA ARG A 175 16.45 8.92 6.72
C ARG A 175 16.68 7.68 7.57
N GLU A 176 16.42 7.77 8.85
CA GLU A 176 16.59 6.65 9.77
C GLU A 176 15.61 5.51 9.44
N GLY A 177 14.34 5.85 9.15
CA GLY A 177 13.33 4.89 8.72
C GLY A 177 13.71 4.13 7.46
N THR A 178 14.33 4.79 6.48
CA THR A 178 14.81 4.14 5.24
C THR A 178 15.89 3.11 5.56
N ARG A 179 16.84 3.44 6.42
CA ARG A 179 17.87 2.50 6.88
C ARG A 179 17.26 1.28 7.58
N TRP A 180 16.22 1.49 8.39
CA TRP A 180 15.52 0.40 9.06
C TRP A 180 14.71 -0.48 8.09
N VAL A 181 14.17 0.09 7.02
CA VAL A 181 13.47 -0.68 5.97
C VAL A 181 14.43 -1.65 5.29
N GLU A 182 15.68 -1.24 5.03
CA GLU A 182 16.71 -2.12 4.47
C GLU A 182 17.06 -3.27 5.42
N ILE A 183 17.23 -2.97 6.70
CA ILE A 183 17.44 -3.96 7.74
C ILE A 183 16.25 -4.92 7.78
N LEU A 184 15.02 -4.41 7.87
CA LEU A 184 13.81 -5.21 7.93
C LEU A 184 13.57 -6.06 6.69
N ALA A 185 14.02 -5.61 5.51
CA ALA A 185 13.95 -6.42 4.29
C ALA A 185 14.79 -7.70 4.39
N GLN A 186 15.88 -7.69 5.18
CA GLN A 186 16.71 -8.85 5.41
C GLN A 186 16.09 -9.86 6.39
N TYR A 187 15.17 -9.41 7.29
CA TYR A 187 14.46 -10.32 8.20
C TYR A 187 13.43 -11.20 7.54
N TYR A 188 13.10 -10.93 6.30
CA TYR A 188 12.37 -11.90 5.52
C TYR A 188 13.19 -13.19 5.30
N TYR A 189 14.51 -13.10 5.44
CA TYR A 189 15.44 -14.15 5.06
C TYR A 189 16.26 -14.71 6.23
N ARG A 190 16.32 -14.04 7.37
CA ARG A 190 17.06 -14.45 8.56
C ARG A 190 16.53 -13.78 9.84
N PRO A 191 16.69 -14.43 11.02
CA PRO A 191 16.41 -13.75 12.28
C PRO A 191 17.34 -12.53 12.49
N PRO A 192 16.91 -11.55 13.31
CA PRO A 192 17.76 -10.41 13.65
C PRO A 192 19.05 -10.84 14.33
N SER A 193 20.16 -10.18 13.99
CA SER A 193 21.42 -10.38 14.70
C SER A 193 21.36 -9.73 16.09
N PRO A 194 22.20 -10.16 17.05
CA PRO A 194 22.29 -9.51 18.36
C PRO A 194 22.59 -8.01 18.26
N GLU A 195 23.46 -7.60 17.33
CA GLU A 195 23.79 -6.19 17.08
C GLU A 195 22.57 -5.39 16.61
N GLU A 196 21.75 -5.97 15.74
CA GLU A 196 20.53 -5.32 15.25
C GLU A 196 19.48 -5.15 16.35
N ILE A 197 19.38 -6.12 17.26
CA ILE A 197 18.50 -6.02 18.45
C ILE A 197 19.03 -4.94 19.39
N GLU A 198 20.34 -4.88 19.64
CA GLU A 198 20.96 -3.85 20.48
C GLU A 198 20.74 -2.46 19.90
N ASN A 199 20.92 -2.27 18.60
CA ASN A 199 20.63 -1.03 17.91
C ASN A 199 19.14 -0.63 18.01
N ALA A 200 18.22 -1.60 17.96
CA ALA A 200 16.80 -1.35 18.17
C ALA A 200 16.49 -0.88 19.59
N LEU A 201 17.09 -1.53 20.61
CA LEU A 201 16.93 -1.14 22.02
C LEU A 201 17.48 0.26 22.28
N ALA A 202 18.68 0.58 21.77
CA ALA A 202 19.28 1.92 21.88
C ALA A 202 18.41 2.99 21.21
N LEU A 203 17.80 2.68 20.06
CA LEU A 203 16.85 3.56 19.41
C LEU A 203 15.63 3.80 20.29
N LEU A 204 15.03 2.74 20.86
CA LEU A 204 13.84 2.84 21.71
C LEU A 204 14.12 3.66 22.97
N GLU A 205 15.29 3.50 23.59
CA GLU A 205 15.71 4.28 24.75
C GLU A 205 15.83 5.76 24.40
N ARG A 206 16.54 6.10 23.31
CA ARG A 206 16.66 7.48 22.83
C ARG A 206 15.30 8.09 22.55
N GLU A 207 14.42 7.39 21.83
CA GLU A 207 13.11 7.87 21.46
C GLU A 207 12.14 7.97 22.66
N GLY A 208 12.36 7.18 23.71
CA GLY A 208 11.62 7.30 24.96
C GLY A 208 11.78 8.66 25.66
N GLN A 209 12.87 9.37 25.38
CA GLN A 209 13.15 10.71 25.90
C GLN A 209 12.56 11.85 25.05
N VAL A 210 12.10 11.54 23.83
CA VAL A 210 11.57 12.55 22.90
C VAL A 210 10.13 12.89 23.26
N ASN A 211 9.86 14.19 23.47
CA ASN A 211 8.49 14.66 23.60
C ASN A 211 7.80 14.70 22.23
N ALA A 212 7.11 13.62 21.88
CA ALA A 212 6.42 13.49 20.61
C ALA A 212 5.33 14.55 20.37
N GLY A 213 4.80 15.17 21.43
CA GLY A 213 3.75 16.19 21.34
C GLY A 213 4.20 17.49 20.68
N VAL A 214 5.51 17.77 20.66
CA VAL A 214 6.08 18.96 19.99
C VAL A 214 6.47 18.70 18.54
N LEU A 215 6.46 17.45 18.10
CA LEU A 215 6.80 17.11 16.72
C LEU A 215 5.63 17.39 15.77
N PRO A 216 5.89 17.86 14.53
CA PRO A 216 4.88 17.96 13.49
C PRO A 216 4.24 16.60 13.18
N PHE A 217 3.03 16.63 12.61
CA PHE A 217 2.28 15.42 12.25
C PHE A 217 3.11 14.43 11.41
N ARG A 218 3.76 14.95 10.34
CA ARG A 218 4.58 14.11 9.43
C ARG A 218 5.78 13.50 10.15
N ALA A 219 6.44 14.26 11.03
CA ALA A 219 7.56 13.76 11.81
C ALA A 219 7.11 12.71 12.84
N ARG A 220 5.95 12.91 13.50
CA ARG A 220 5.36 11.90 14.39
C ARG A 220 5.04 10.61 13.65
N LEU A 221 4.44 10.71 12.47
CA LEU A 221 4.10 9.54 11.66
C LEU A 221 5.35 8.75 11.24
N SER A 222 6.41 9.45 10.82
CA SER A 222 7.70 8.83 10.46
C SER A 222 8.38 8.21 11.69
N ARG A 223 8.39 8.91 12.82
CA ARG A 223 8.88 8.38 14.11
C ARG A 223 8.14 7.12 14.52
N ASN A 224 6.81 7.15 14.48
CA ASN A 224 6.01 5.98 14.82
C ASN A 224 6.28 4.79 13.89
N SER A 225 6.52 5.02 12.60
CA SER A 225 6.93 3.96 11.67
C SER A 225 8.28 3.35 12.06
N LEU A 226 9.21 4.17 12.50
CA LEU A 226 10.51 3.74 13.02
C LEU A 226 10.37 2.92 14.29
N LEU A 227 9.57 3.40 15.26
CA LEU A 227 9.30 2.69 16.52
C LEU A 227 8.61 1.35 16.29
N MET A 228 7.62 1.27 15.39
CA MET A 228 6.99 0.00 15.02
C MET A 228 8.04 -1.02 14.53
N SER A 229 9.01 -0.56 13.73
CA SER A 229 10.09 -1.41 13.25
C SER A 229 10.95 -1.92 14.40
N ALA A 230 11.37 -1.05 15.31
CA ALA A 230 12.21 -1.41 16.45
C ALA A 230 11.47 -2.33 17.45
N TYR A 231 10.19 -2.05 17.75
CA TYR A 231 9.40 -2.94 18.60
C TYR A 231 9.13 -4.31 17.96
N GLY A 232 8.95 -4.35 16.62
CA GLY A 232 8.85 -5.62 15.89
C GLY A 232 10.10 -6.47 16.05
N LEU A 233 11.31 -5.85 15.97
CA LEU A 233 12.58 -6.56 16.15
C LEU A 233 12.81 -7.07 17.56
N THR A 234 12.43 -6.29 18.55
CA THR A 234 12.54 -6.65 19.97
C THR A 234 11.39 -7.52 20.45
N LYS A 235 10.53 -7.99 19.54
CA LYS A 235 9.34 -8.82 19.81
C LYS A 235 8.37 -8.20 20.83
N ASN A 236 8.37 -6.88 20.99
CA ASN A 236 7.45 -6.17 21.89
C ASN A 236 6.14 -5.86 21.16
N GLN A 237 5.32 -6.88 20.98
CA GLN A 237 4.06 -6.80 20.26
C GLN A 237 3.05 -5.82 20.88
N GLU A 238 3.05 -5.67 22.20
CA GLU A 238 2.14 -4.75 22.90
C GLU A 238 2.44 -3.30 22.49
N MET A 239 3.70 -2.89 22.60
CA MET A 239 4.12 -1.53 22.22
C MET A 239 3.98 -1.29 20.71
N GLU A 240 4.26 -2.30 19.89
CA GLU A 240 4.01 -2.22 18.45
C GLU A 240 2.52 -1.94 18.15
N GLY A 241 1.62 -2.67 18.80
CA GLY A 241 0.18 -2.46 18.68
C GLY A 241 -0.28 -1.09 19.16
N ARG A 242 0.28 -0.61 20.27
CA ARG A 242 0.02 0.75 20.77
C ARG A 242 0.40 1.81 19.73
N ILE A 243 1.59 1.73 19.16
CA ILE A 243 2.04 2.68 18.13
C ILE A 243 1.15 2.62 16.87
N ARG A 244 0.64 1.44 16.49
CA ARG A 244 -0.30 1.32 15.36
C ARG A 244 -1.63 2.03 15.65
N LYS A 245 -2.15 1.91 16.85
CA LYS A 245 -3.34 2.65 17.31
C LYS A 245 -3.08 4.15 17.35
N ASP A 246 -1.92 4.57 17.88
CA ASP A 246 -1.50 5.97 17.91
C ASP A 246 -1.40 6.57 16.50
N ASN A 247 -0.91 5.83 15.52
CA ASN A 247 -0.87 6.28 14.11
C ASN A 247 -2.27 6.53 13.53
N LEU A 248 -3.24 5.68 13.81
CA LEU A 248 -4.60 5.90 13.36
C LEU A 248 -5.22 7.10 14.10
N ALA A 249 -5.03 7.19 15.42
CA ALA A 249 -5.52 8.30 16.24
C ALA A 249 -4.97 9.67 15.78
N LEU A 250 -3.73 9.75 15.29
CA LEU A 250 -3.18 10.96 14.68
C LEU A 250 -4.04 11.45 13.51
N PHE A 251 -4.44 10.54 12.61
CA PHE A 251 -5.30 10.88 11.48
C PHE A 251 -6.73 11.23 11.90
N GLU A 252 -7.25 10.61 12.95
CA GLU A 252 -8.59 10.90 13.48
C GLU A 252 -8.64 12.27 14.16
N GLN A 253 -7.58 12.64 14.89
CA GLN A 253 -7.43 13.97 15.52
C GLN A 253 -7.14 15.09 14.51
N SER A 254 -6.67 14.74 13.30
CA SER A 254 -6.28 15.68 12.26
C SER A 254 -6.84 15.26 10.89
N PRO A 255 -8.17 15.35 10.70
CA PRO A 255 -8.85 14.84 9.50
C PRO A 255 -8.35 15.43 8.18
N GLN A 256 -7.79 16.66 8.20
CA GLN A 256 -7.20 17.30 7.03
C GLN A 256 -6.06 16.46 6.42
N PHE A 257 -5.34 15.68 7.24
CA PHE A 257 -4.29 14.81 6.74
C PHE A 257 -4.82 13.51 6.11
N GLN A 258 -6.03 13.08 6.42
CA GLN A 258 -6.66 11.97 5.68
C GLN A 258 -6.88 12.36 4.21
N GLU A 259 -7.22 13.64 3.95
CA GLU A 259 -7.44 14.16 2.61
C GLU A 259 -6.14 14.41 1.84
N THR A 260 -5.09 14.89 2.50
CA THR A 260 -3.81 15.24 1.86
C THR A 260 -2.79 14.11 1.85
N MET A 261 -2.95 13.13 2.73
CA MET A 261 -2.09 11.94 2.86
C MET A 261 -2.91 10.64 2.82
N PRO A 262 -3.78 10.45 1.82
CA PRO A 262 -4.73 9.33 1.78
C PRO A 262 -4.03 7.97 1.76
N PHE A 263 -2.88 7.86 1.10
CA PHE A 263 -2.12 6.61 1.04
C PHE A 263 -1.62 6.16 2.42
N GLN A 264 -1.11 7.12 3.22
CA GLN A 264 -0.62 6.87 4.57
C GLN A 264 -1.77 6.52 5.53
N TYR A 265 -2.93 7.18 5.38
CA TYR A 265 -4.13 6.85 6.15
C TYR A 265 -4.65 5.44 5.85
N ILE A 266 -4.74 5.08 4.58
CA ILE A 266 -5.07 3.71 4.14
C ILE A 266 -4.06 2.71 4.71
N GLY A 267 -2.77 3.06 4.68
CA GLY A 267 -1.70 2.26 5.27
C GLY A 267 -1.85 2.07 6.78
N ALA A 268 -2.22 3.11 7.52
CA ALA A 268 -2.45 3.04 8.96
C ALA A 268 -3.62 2.11 9.31
N LEU A 269 -4.75 2.23 8.60
CA LEU A 269 -5.90 1.33 8.75
C LEU A 269 -5.54 -0.12 8.45
N ARG A 270 -4.83 -0.38 7.37
CA ARG A 270 -4.39 -1.73 6.99
C ARG A 270 -3.41 -2.33 8.01
N ASN A 271 -2.45 -1.53 8.48
CA ASN A 271 -1.48 -1.99 9.45
C ASN A 271 -2.15 -2.34 10.81
N LEU A 272 -3.11 -1.53 11.24
CA LEU A 272 -3.87 -1.84 12.46
C LEU A 272 -4.78 -3.04 12.26
N MET A 273 -5.48 -3.16 11.13
CA MET A 273 -6.29 -4.32 10.76
C MET A 273 -5.48 -5.62 10.87
N ASN A 274 -4.30 -5.65 10.25
CA ASN A 274 -3.43 -6.83 10.27
C ASN A 274 -2.94 -7.18 11.69
N TYR A 275 -2.63 -6.16 12.49
CA TYR A 275 -2.27 -6.37 13.90
C TYR A 275 -3.43 -6.94 14.70
N CYS A 276 -4.63 -6.40 14.57
CA CYS A 276 -5.83 -6.91 15.25
C CYS A 276 -6.14 -8.36 14.81
N LEU A 277 -5.97 -8.68 13.53
CA LEU A 277 -6.09 -10.05 13.02
C LEU A 277 -5.10 -11.01 13.73
N SER A 278 -3.84 -10.61 13.87
CA SER A 278 -2.84 -11.44 14.55
C SER A 278 -3.12 -11.64 16.05
N ARG A 279 -3.97 -10.80 16.62
CA ARG A 279 -4.42 -10.87 18.03
C ARG A 279 -5.82 -11.44 18.18
N GLN A 280 -6.45 -11.88 17.09
CA GLN A 280 -7.82 -12.36 17.04
C GLN A 280 -8.87 -11.31 17.49
N ASP A 281 -8.50 -10.03 17.47
CA ASP A 281 -9.43 -8.92 17.70
C ASP A 281 -10.21 -8.63 16.40
N PHE A 282 -11.16 -9.54 16.10
CA PHE A 282 -11.90 -9.51 14.84
C PHE A 282 -12.84 -8.32 14.71
N GLU A 283 -13.33 -7.78 15.84
CA GLU A 283 -14.20 -6.61 15.84
C GLU A 283 -13.45 -5.38 15.36
N GLN A 284 -12.32 -5.09 15.99
CA GLN A 284 -11.49 -3.95 15.61
C GLN A 284 -10.89 -4.12 14.20
N ALA A 285 -10.50 -5.34 13.82
CA ALA A 285 -10.02 -5.62 12.47
C ALA A 285 -11.10 -5.33 11.41
N ARG A 286 -12.35 -5.77 11.65
CA ARG A 286 -13.51 -5.51 10.79
C ARG A 286 -13.81 -4.03 10.69
N HIS A 287 -13.75 -3.32 11.79
CA HIS A 287 -13.94 -1.87 11.81
C HIS A 287 -12.91 -1.15 10.93
N CYS A 288 -11.63 -1.48 11.05
CA CYS A 288 -10.58 -0.92 10.20
C CYS A 288 -10.80 -1.22 8.71
N ALA A 289 -11.21 -2.46 8.38
CA ALA A 289 -11.49 -2.84 7.00
C ALA A 289 -12.66 -2.06 6.41
N GLN A 290 -13.77 -1.94 7.12
CA GLN A 290 -14.96 -1.21 6.68
C GLN A 290 -14.70 0.28 6.53
N THR A 291 -13.96 0.88 7.47
CA THR A 291 -13.53 2.28 7.40
C THR A 291 -12.65 2.52 6.17
N GLY A 292 -11.70 1.63 5.90
CA GLY A 292 -10.84 1.69 4.72
C GLY A 292 -11.63 1.60 3.41
N LEU A 293 -12.55 0.65 3.29
CA LEU A 293 -13.43 0.50 2.13
C LEU A 293 -14.33 1.72 1.92
N SER A 294 -14.91 2.26 2.99
CA SER A 294 -15.73 3.47 2.94
C SER A 294 -14.91 4.69 2.49
N PHE A 295 -13.69 4.84 2.99
CA PHE A 295 -12.79 5.93 2.58
C PHE A 295 -12.40 5.82 1.10
N ILE A 296 -11.99 4.63 0.65
CA ILE A 296 -11.61 4.38 -0.75
C ILE A 296 -12.79 4.59 -1.69
N GLY A 297 -14.01 4.20 -1.30
CA GLY A 297 -15.22 4.41 -2.10
C GLY A 297 -15.46 5.87 -2.48
N ARG A 298 -14.97 6.82 -1.66
CA ARG A 298 -15.00 8.26 -1.94
C ARG A 298 -13.79 8.76 -2.74
N LYS A 299 -12.79 7.92 -2.98
CA LYS A 299 -11.49 8.24 -3.57
C LYS A 299 -11.12 7.26 -4.69
N PRO A 300 -11.74 7.33 -5.88
CA PRO A 300 -11.54 6.35 -6.96
C PRO A 300 -10.07 6.14 -7.38
N ALA A 301 -9.22 7.15 -7.18
CA ALA A 301 -7.78 7.03 -7.45
C ALA A 301 -7.08 5.93 -6.60
N PHE A 302 -7.69 5.51 -5.49
CA PHE A 302 -7.18 4.48 -4.59
C PHE A 302 -7.93 3.15 -4.70
N ALA A 303 -8.76 2.97 -5.73
CA ALA A 303 -9.55 1.75 -5.93
C ALA A 303 -8.70 0.47 -5.88
N SER A 304 -7.43 0.54 -6.30
CA SER A 304 -6.48 -0.59 -6.20
C SER A 304 -6.21 -1.04 -4.76
N GLN A 305 -6.44 -0.21 -3.76
CA GLN A 305 -6.25 -0.57 -2.36
C GLN A 305 -7.44 -1.35 -1.76
N THR A 306 -8.59 -1.39 -2.44
CA THR A 306 -9.80 -2.12 -2.01
C THR A 306 -9.52 -3.59 -1.75
N ILE A 307 -8.71 -4.22 -2.60
CA ILE A 307 -8.40 -5.64 -2.52
C ILE A 307 -7.77 -6.04 -1.18
N TYR A 308 -6.94 -5.19 -0.58
CA TYR A 308 -6.27 -5.49 0.69
C TYR A 308 -7.25 -5.55 1.87
N PHE A 309 -8.27 -4.71 1.87
CA PHE A 309 -9.31 -4.73 2.90
C PHE A 309 -10.32 -5.86 2.69
N GLN A 310 -10.69 -6.13 1.45
CA GLN A 310 -11.54 -7.29 1.13
C GLN A 310 -10.85 -8.59 1.49
N TYR A 311 -9.54 -8.69 1.22
CA TYR A 311 -8.74 -9.81 1.66
C TYR A 311 -8.68 -9.92 3.19
N GLY A 312 -8.52 -8.80 3.90
CA GLY A 312 -8.60 -8.77 5.37
C GLY A 312 -9.96 -9.28 5.90
N LEU A 313 -11.07 -8.89 5.27
CA LEU A 313 -12.40 -9.41 5.62
C LEU A 313 -12.53 -10.92 5.35
N LEU A 314 -11.94 -11.43 4.28
CA LEU A 314 -11.85 -12.87 3.99
C LEU A 314 -11.11 -13.60 5.12
N ASP A 315 -10.01 -13.02 5.61
CA ASP A 315 -9.24 -13.61 6.70
C ASP A 315 -9.97 -13.55 8.04
N ILE A 316 -10.63 -12.42 8.35
CA ILE A 316 -11.48 -12.30 9.53
C ILE A 316 -12.53 -13.41 9.53
N ALA A 317 -13.27 -13.58 8.43
CA ALA A 317 -14.31 -14.55 8.32
C ALA A 317 -13.77 -16.00 8.39
N PHE A 318 -12.60 -16.25 7.81
CA PHE A 318 -11.94 -17.56 7.90
C PHE A 318 -11.52 -17.89 9.34
N GLN A 319 -10.88 -16.95 10.05
CA GLN A 319 -10.38 -17.15 11.41
C GLN A 319 -11.51 -17.21 12.44
N SER A 320 -12.59 -16.46 12.23
CA SER A 320 -13.77 -16.48 13.11
C SER A 320 -14.72 -17.64 12.85
N GLY A 321 -14.46 -18.51 11.86
CA GLY A 321 -15.34 -19.61 11.51
C GLY A 321 -16.60 -19.21 10.73
N ASP A 322 -16.73 -17.95 10.30
CA ASP A 322 -17.86 -17.48 9.48
C ASP A 322 -17.66 -17.79 8.00
N TRP A 323 -17.60 -19.08 7.68
CA TRP A 323 -17.35 -19.51 6.30
C TRP A 323 -18.55 -19.27 5.38
N CYS A 324 -19.76 -19.22 5.93
CA CYS A 324 -20.96 -18.87 5.17
C CYS A 324 -20.94 -17.43 4.68
N GLY A 325 -20.38 -16.50 5.48
CA GLY A 325 -20.17 -15.11 5.07
C GLY A 325 -19.18 -14.96 3.92
N ILE A 326 -18.21 -15.88 3.80
CA ILE A 326 -17.22 -15.88 2.71
C ILE A 326 -17.87 -16.29 1.38
N THR A 327 -18.62 -17.38 1.37
CA THR A 327 -19.14 -18.06 0.15
C THR A 327 -20.31 -17.35 -0.53
N GLY A 328 -20.47 -16.06 -0.30
CA GLY A 328 -21.56 -15.27 -0.85
C GLY A 328 -21.07 -13.95 -1.44
N LYS A 329 -21.53 -12.87 -0.84
CA LYS A 329 -21.26 -11.51 -1.30
C LYS A 329 -19.77 -11.15 -1.29
N LEU A 330 -19.03 -11.54 -0.22
CA LEU A 330 -17.62 -11.21 -0.06
C LEU A 330 -16.77 -11.85 -1.17
N GLU A 331 -16.98 -13.11 -1.48
CA GLU A 331 -16.30 -13.81 -2.57
C GLU A 331 -16.54 -13.10 -3.92
N GLN A 332 -17.81 -12.79 -4.21
CA GLN A 332 -18.17 -12.12 -5.47
C GLN A 332 -17.51 -10.72 -5.58
N GLU A 333 -17.52 -9.94 -4.50
CA GLU A 333 -16.90 -8.62 -4.48
C GLU A 333 -15.38 -8.72 -4.64
N LEU A 334 -14.75 -9.70 -3.97
CA LEU A 334 -13.31 -9.95 -4.07
C LEU A 334 -12.93 -10.34 -5.51
N LEU A 335 -13.64 -11.28 -6.12
CA LEU A 335 -13.39 -11.74 -7.49
C LEU A 335 -13.58 -10.62 -8.51
N ARG A 336 -14.64 -9.80 -8.39
CA ARG A 336 -14.82 -8.62 -9.25
C ARG A 336 -13.66 -7.65 -9.14
N THR A 337 -13.16 -7.42 -7.92
CA THR A 337 -12.02 -6.55 -7.70
C THR A 337 -10.75 -7.14 -8.29
N VAL A 338 -10.52 -8.45 -8.12
CA VAL A 338 -9.41 -9.16 -8.75
C VAL A 338 -9.49 -9.06 -10.27
N GLU A 339 -10.63 -9.22 -10.89
CA GLU A 339 -10.82 -9.14 -12.34
C GLU A 339 -10.67 -7.71 -12.89
N ALA A 340 -11.05 -6.68 -12.14
CA ALA A 340 -10.98 -5.29 -12.58
C ALA A 340 -9.56 -4.68 -12.58
N GLN A 341 -8.60 -5.27 -11.88
CA GLN A 341 -7.25 -4.70 -11.69
C GLN A 341 -6.19 -5.42 -12.54
N ALA A 342 -5.50 -4.75 -13.47
CA ALA A 342 -4.76 -5.41 -14.54
C ALA A 342 -3.32 -5.87 -14.27
N LEU A 343 -2.50 -5.27 -13.42
CA LEU A 343 -1.04 -5.54 -13.37
C LEU A 343 -0.45 -5.87 -11.99
N GLU A 344 -0.96 -5.31 -10.93
CA GLU A 344 -0.61 -5.73 -9.57
C GLU A 344 -1.38 -6.98 -9.13
N LYS A 345 -2.17 -7.48 -10.02
CA LYS A 345 -3.16 -8.54 -9.88
C LYS A 345 -2.59 -9.88 -9.50
N GLU A 346 -1.43 -10.21 -10.03
CA GLU A 346 -1.06 -11.61 -10.10
C GLU A 346 -0.70 -12.17 -8.73
N ARG A 347 -0.01 -11.40 -7.88
CA ARG A 347 0.31 -11.85 -6.52
C ARG A 347 -0.89 -11.87 -5.60
N ILE A 348 -1.63 -10.76 -5.57
CA ILE A 348 -2.78 -10.65 -4.68
C ILE A 348 -3.93 -11.51 -5.17
N ALA A 349 -4.10 -11.66 -6.48
CA ALA A 349 -5.06 -12.56 -7.07
C ALA A 349 -4.75 -14.02 -6.73
N MET A 350 -3.51 -14.46 -6.90
CA MET A 350 -3.08 -15.79 -6.51
C MET A 350 -3.33 -16.04 -5.02
N LEU A 351 -3.01 -15.07 -4.15
CA LEU A 351 -3.28 -15.15 -2.73
C LEU A 351 -4.77 -15.29 -2.44
N CYS A 352 -5.63 -14.50 -3.10
CA CYS A 352 -7.07 -14.59 -2.96
C CYS A 352 -7.61 -15.98 -3.38
N TYR A 353 -7.15 -16.49 -4.53
CA TYR A 353 -7.59 -17.80 -5.02
C TYR A 353 -7.15 -18.93 -4.10
N LEU A 354 -5.90 -18.93 -3.62
CA LEU A 354 -5.43 -19.95 -2.68
C LEU A 354 -6.16 -19.88 -1.33
N SER A 355 -6.43 -18.67 -0.85
CA SER A 355 -7.20 -18.49 0.38
C SER A 355 -8.65 -18.95 0.25
N LEU A 356 -9.28 -18.72 -0.89
CA LEU A 356 -10.60 -19.28 -1.20
C LEU A 356 -10.54 -20.79 -1.34
N ALA A 357 -9.52 -21.35 -2.00
CA ALA A 357 -9.32 -22.79 -2.08
C ALA A 357 -9.26 -23.42 -0.69
N MET A 358 -8.47 -22.87 0.25
CA MET A 358 -8.43 -23.36 1.63
C MET A 358 -9.78 -23.23 2.35
N THR A 359 -10.53 -22.16 2.13
CA THR A 359 -11.86 -22.00 2.70
C THR A 359 -12.80 -23.09 2.22
N TYR A 360 -12.80 -23.36 0.92
CA TYR A 360 -13.63 -24.43 0.35
C TYR A 360 -13.11 -25.84 0.70
N GLN A 361 -11.83 -25.96 1.06
CA GLN A 361 -11.30 -27.20 1.63
C GLN A 361 -11.97 -27.52 2.98
N VAL A 362 -12.04 -26.51 3.89
CA VAL A 362 -12.75 -26.65 5.16
C VAL A 362 -14.24 -27.00 4.94
N LEU A 363 -14.87 -26.42 3.94
CA LEU A 363 -16.26 -26.69 3.57
C LEU A 363 -16.46 -28.01 2.82
N ASN A 364 -15.41 -28.80 2.63
CA ASN A 364 -15.45 -30.10 1.91
C ASN A 364 -16.08 -30.03 0.50
N LYS A 365 -15.65 -28.99 -0.29
CA LYS A 365 -16.11 -28.76 -1.67
C LYS A 365 -14.99 -28.95 -2.70
N PRO A 366 -14.50 -30.16 -2.95
CA PRO A 366 -13.28 -30.41 -3.73
C PRO A 366 -13.33 -29.89 -5.17
N ALA A 367 -14.49 -29.89 -5.82
CA ALA A 367 -14.64 -29.37 -7.18
C ALA A 367 -14.35 -27.85 -7.24
N VAL A 368 -14.79 -27.09 -6.23
CA VAL A 368 -14.53 -25.64 -6.12
C VAL A 368 -13.07 -25.38 -5.78
N VAL A 369 -12.48 -26.17 -4.87
CA VAL A 369 -11.04 -26.13 -4.55
C VAL A 369 -10.22 -26.25 -5.84
N GLN A 370 -10.47 -27.26 -6.66
CA GLN A 370 -9.76 -27.47 -7.91
C GLN A 370 -9.93 -26.32 -8.93
N ALA A 371 -11.10 -25.66 -8.93
CA ALA A 371 -11.33 -24.50 -9.77
C ALA A 371 -10.44 -23.31 -9.35
N TYR A 372 -10.33 -23.04 -8.04
CA TYR A 372 -9.47 -21.96 -7.52
C TYR A 372 -7.98 -22.27 -7.67
N LEU A 373 -7.56 -23.53 -7.47
CA LEU A 373 -6.17 -23.94 -7.69
C LEU A 373 -5.74 -23.75 -9.17
N ARG A 374 -6.64 -24.01 -10.13
CA ARG A 374 -6.37 -23.72 -11.55
C ARG A 374 -6.21 -22.24 -11.81
N ARG A 375 -7.11 -21.39 -11.28
CA ARG A 375 -6.98 -19.92 -11.40
C ARG A 375 -5.68 -19.40 -10.74
N ALA A 376 -5.31 -19.94 -9.58
CA ALA A 376 -4.05 -19.60 -8.93
C ALA A 376 -2.82 -19.99 -9.77
N ALA A 377 -2.88 -21.13 -10.47
CA ALA A 377 -1.80 -21.58 -11.34
C ALA A 377 -1.60 -20.68 -12.58
N GLU A 378 -2.66 -20.05 -13.08
CA GLU A 378 -2.60 -19.08 -14.18
C GLU A 378 -1.88 -17.77 -13.80
N CYS A 379 -1.87 -17.41 -12.51
CA CYS A 379 -1.24 -16.20 -11.99
C CYS A 379 0.29 -16.33 -11.78
N ARG A 380 0.93 -17.46 -12.09
CA ARG A 380 2.30 -17.78 -11.64
C ARG A 380 3.44 -17.06 -12.36
N ASN A 381 3.23 -16.54 -13.54
CA ASN A 381 4.34 -16.15 -14.43
C ASN A 381 5.10 -14.89 -14.02
N ASP A 382 4.53 -14.04 -13.13
CA ASP A 382 5.12 -12.74 -12.74
C ASP A 382 5.34 -12.57 -11.22
N VAL A 383 5.22 -13.66 -10.44
CA VAL A 383 5.44 -13.60 -8.98
C VAL A 383 6.93 -13.56 -8.67
N LYS A 384 7.42 -12.47 -8.06
CA LYS A 384 8.83 -12.35 -7.62
C LYS A 384 9.14 -13.39 -6.53
N GLU A 385 10.39 -13.89 -6.54
CA GLU A 385 10.95 -15.00 -5.73
C GLU A 385 10.49 -15.07 -4.27
N TYR A 386 10.27 -13.93 -3.65
CA TYR A 386 9.95 -13.81 -2.24
C TYR A 386 8.55 -14.34 -1.83
N PHE A 387 7.51 -14.07 -2.65
CA PHE A 387 6.16 -14.62 -2.42
C PHE A 387 6.00 -16.03 -3.01
N GLU A 388 6.89 -16.42 -3.90
CA GLU A 388 6.81 -17.68 -4.60
C GLU A 388 6.84 -18.87 -3.64
N GLU A 389 7.69 -18.83 -2.61
CA GLU A 389 7.82 -19.94 -1.65
C GLU A 389 6.58 -20.11 -0.79
N LEU A 390 6.04 -19.01 -0.31
CA LEU A 390 4.85 -19.01 0.55
C LEU A 390 3.58 -19.41 -0.22
N LEU A 391 3.45 -18.92 -1.44
CA LEU A 391 2.37 -19.34 -2.35
C LEU A 391 2.51 -20.81 -2.77
N LEU A 392 3.74 -21.30 -2.92
CA LEU A 392 4.00 -22.72 -3.16
C LEU A 392 3.61 -23.59 -1.97
N LEU A 393 3.83 -23.14 -0.74
CA LEU A 393 3.40 -23.86 0.46
C LEU A 393 1.87 -23.97 0.51
N LEU A 394 1.16 -22.87 0.30
CA LEU A 394 -0.30 -22.88 0.26
C LEU A 394 -0.85 -23.81 -0.84
N ASP A 395 -0.27 -23.77 -2.03
CA ASP A 395 -0.60 -24.63 -3.14
C ASP A 395 -0.35 -26.13 -2.80
N LEU A 396 0.79 -26.42 -2.14
CA LEU A 396 1.08 -27.76 -1.67
C LEU A 396 0.09 -28.24 -0.62
N VAL A 397 -0.24 -27.40 0.36
CA VAL A 397 -1.24 -27.70 1.38
C VAL A 397 -2.59 -28.02 0.74
N CYS A 398 -3.07 -27.16 -0.15
CA CYS A 398 -4.36 -27.37 -0.82
C CYS A 398 -4.40 -28.68 -1.64
N HIS A 399 -3.34 -28.99 -2.38
CA HIS A 399 -3.26 -30.24 -3.14
C HIS A 399 -3.14 -31.45 -2.22
N PHE A 400 -2.38 -31.35 -1.13
CA PHE A 400 -2.23 -32.41 -0.15
C PHE A 400 -3.56 -32.76 0.52
N GLU A 401 -4.27 -31.76 1.04
CA GLU A 401 -5.60 -31.92 1.65
C GLU A 401 -6.64 -32.45 0.67
N SER A 402 -6.52 -32.12 -0.63
CA SER A 402 -7.38 -32.65 -1.68
C SER A 402 -7.04 -34.09 -2.10
N GLY A 403 -6.00 -34.71 -1.50
CA GLY A 403 -5.57 -36.07 -1.85
C GLY A 403 -4.82 -36.17 -3.18
N ASP A 404 -4.41 -35.06 -3.79
CA ASP A 404 -3.67 -35.05 -5.05
C ASP A 404 -2.16 -35.27 -4.83
N HIS A 405 -1.81 -36.42 -4.35
CA HIS A 405 -0.43 -36.79 -4.05
C HIS A 405 0.49 -36.77 -5.28
N PHE A 406 -0.06 -36.93 -6.47
CA PHE A 406 0.73 -36.87 -7.70
C PHE A 406 1.25 -35.45 -7.96
N LEU A 407 0.39 -34.45 -7.88
CA LEU A 407 0.79 -33.04 -8.02
C LEU A 407 1.71 -32.59 -6.88
N VAL A 408 1.43 -32.98 -5.64
CA VAL A 408 2.32 -32.71 -4.50
C VAL A 408 3.73 -33.26 -4.80
N THR A 409 3.87 -34.52 -5.20
CA THR A 409 5.16 -35.13 -5.52
C THR A 409 5.87 -34.43 -6.67
N ARG A 410 5.14 -34.05 -7.71
CA ARG A 410 5.68 -33.32 -8.87
C ARG A 410 6.17 -31.94 -8.47
N ARG A 411 5.43 -31.21 -7.62
CA ARG A 411 5.82 -29.89 -7.10
C ARG A 411 7.07 -29.97 -6.24
N ILE A 412 7.13 -30.94 -5.33
CA ILE A 412 8.31 -31.19 -4.48
C ILE A 412 9.55 -31.43 -5.34
N LYS A 413 9.46 -32.26 -6.38
CA LYS A 413 10.58 -32.47 -7.31
C LYS A 413 11.02 -31.18 -8.01
N SER A 414 10.07 -30.34 -8.42
CA SER A 414 10.37 -29.04 -9.04
C SER A 414 11.05 -28.08 -8.05
N ILE A 415 10.60 -28.06 -6.80
CA ILE A 415 11.20 -27.25 -5.73
C ILE A 415 12.65 -27.68 -5.50
N ARG A 416 12.90 -28.98 -5.30
CA ARG A 416 14.24 -29.52 -5.07
C ARG A 416 15.20 -29.18 -6.22
N LYS A 417 14.75 -29.29 -7.48
CA LYS A 417 15.58 -28.96 -8.66
C LYS A 417 15.93 -27.47 -8.76
N LYS A 418 15.02 -26.58 -8.37
CA LYS A 418 15.28 -25.13 -8.37
C LYS A 418 16.27 -24.72 -7.27
N GLN A 419 16.30 -25.45 -6.15
CA GLN A 419 17.09 -25.13 -4.98
C GLN A 419 18.54 -25.64 -5.05
N GLU A 420 18.82 -26.66 -5.84
CA GLU A 420 20.20 -27.13 -6.11
C GLU A 420 21.13 -26.02 -6.64
N ASN A 421 20.54 -24.91 -7.10
CA ASN A 421 21.25 -23.77 -7.69
C ASN A 421 21.23 -22.47 -6.88
N LYS A 422 20.63 -22.44 -5.67
CA LYS A 422 20.50 -21.20 -4.87
C LYS A 422 20.74 -21.46 -3.37
N GLU A 423 21.75 -20.79 -2.82
CA GLU A 423 21.96 -20.66 -1.38
C GLU A 423 21.02 -19.59 -0.79
N HIS A 424 19.80 -19.95 -0.40
CA HIS A 424 18.90 -19.07 0.32
C HIS A 424 18.41 -19.69 1.64
N PRO A 425 18.35 -18.92 2.77
CA PRO A 425 17.92 -19.43 4.09
C PRO A 425 16.47 -19.95 4.13
N HIS A 426 15.58 -19.49 3.23
CA HIS A 426 14.21 -20.02 3.11
C HIS A 426 14.17 -21.47 2.63
N SER A 427 15.18 -21.92 1.93
CA SER A 427 15.28 -23.32 1.54
C SER A 427 15.14 -24.27 2.75
N ALA A 428 15.64 -23.91 3.93
CA ALA A 428 15.56 -24.73 5.12
C ALA A 428 14.12 -24.93 5.60
N LEU A 429 13.34 -23.86 5.73
CA LEU A 429 11.94 -23.94 6.16
C LEU A 429 11.08 -24.72 5.16
N LEU A 430 11.26 -24.44 3.87
CA LEU A 430 10.55 -25.17 2.81
C LEU A 430 10.92 -26.65 2.78
N PHE A 431 12.17 -27.03 3.14
CA PHE A 431 12.59 -28.43 3.28
C PHE A 431 11.91 -29.11 4.46
N ASP A 432 11.77 -28.44 5.60
CA ASP A 432 11.06 -28.97 6.75
C ASP A 432 9.59 -29.27 6.38
N PHE A 433 8.93 -28.36 5.66
CA PHE A 433 7.57 -28.60 5.12
C PHE A 433 7.54 -29.78 4.12
N VAL A 434 8.52 -29.87 3.23
CA VAL A 434 8.63 -30.99 2.27
C VAL A 434 8.74 -32.33 3.03
N GLY A 435 9.41 -32.35 4.17
CA GLY A 435 9.48 -33.51 5.06
C GLY A 435 8.10 -33.99 5.49
N ILE A 436 7.19 -33.08 5.88
CA ILE A 436 5.81 -33.40 6.28
C ILE A 436 5.04 -34.06 5.14
N PHE A 437 5.12 -33.48 3.93
CA PHE A 437 4.42 -34.03 2.76
C PHE A 437 4.94 -35.38 2.29
N THR A 438 6.17 -35.72 2.60
CA THR A 438 6.82 -36.99 2.19
C THR A 438 6.89 -38.04 3.28
N ALA A 439 6.42 -37.73 4.49
CA ALA A 439 6.43 -38.66 5.62
C ALA A 439 5.58 -39.92 5.34
N ALA A 440 6.09 -41.07 5.75
CA ALA A 440 5.49 -42.35 5.46
C ALA A 440 4.26 -42.68 6.33
N SER A 441 4.15 -42.09 7.53
CA SER A 441 3.05 -42.34 8.46
C SER A 441 2.46 -41.05 9.03
N VAL A 442 1.25 -41.14 9.61
CA VAL A 442 0.59 -40.02 10.29
C VAL A 442 1.40 -39.59 11.50
N GLU A 443 1.93 -40.53 12.29
CA GLU A 443 2.75 -40.24 13.47
C GLU A 443 4.00 -39.48 13.10
N GLN A 444 4.67 -39.87 12.01
CA GLN A 444 5.87 -39.19 11.52
C GLN A 444 5.52 -37.76 11.05
N ARG A 445 4.40 -37.56 10.38
CA ARG A 445 3.90 -36.24 9.98
C ARG A 445 3.60 -35.35 11.17
N SER A 446 2.89 -35.89 12.16
CA SER A 446 2.53 -35.18 13.39
C SER A 446 3.80 -34.73 14.14
N HIS A 447 4.79 -35.61 14.29
CA HIS A 447 6.07 -35.26 14.91
C HIS A 447 6.82 -34.15 14.15
N LEU A 448 6.92 -34.24 12.83
CA LEU A 448 7.57 -33.21 12.01
C LEU A 448 6.83 -31.87 12.08
N ALA A 449 5.50 -31.89 12.11
CA ALA A 449 4.69 -30.67 12.27
C ALA A 449 4.92 -30.02 13.64
N GLN A 450 4.97 -30.79 14.73
CA GLN A 450 5.31 -30.28 16.08
C GLN A 450 6.68 -29.63 16.14
N VAL A 451 7.70 -30.27 15.56
CA VAL A 451 9.06 -29.72 15.47
C VAL A 451 9.07 -28.40 14.68
N LEU A 452 8.30 -28.35 13.59
CA LEU A 452 8.24 -27.16 12.76
C LEU A 452 7.49 -26.02 13.45
N LEU A 453 6.40 -26.31 14.16
CA LEU A 453 5.68 -25.35 14.99
C LEU A 453 6.60 -24.70 16.03
N SER A 454 7.39 -25.50 16.76
CA SER A 454 8.36 -24.97 17.73
C SER A 454 9.41 -24.06 17.08
N LYS A 455 9.92 -24.43 15.90
CA LYS A 455 10.82 -23.56 15.12
C LYS A 455 10.13 -22.28 14.68
N MET A 456 8.87 -22.33 14.27
CA MET A 456 8.11 -21.15 13.85
C MET A 456 7.80 -20.21 15.00
N GLU A 457 7.65 -20.69 16.24
CA GLU A 457 7.55 -19.87 17.44
C GLU A 457 8.81 -19.03 17.67
N GLU A 458 9.99 -19.58 17.41
CA GLU A 458 11.24 -18.80 17.42
C GLU A 458 11.26 -17.68 16.38
N TRP A 459 10.52 -17.86 15.28
CA TRP A 459 10.38 -16.90 14.18
C TRP A 459 9.18 -15.95 14.37
N GLN A 460 8.31 -16.19 15.37
CA GLN A 460 7.25 -15.26 15.76
C GLN A 460 7.88 -13.94 16.21
N GLY A 461 7.55 -12.88 15.50
CA GLY A 461 8.17 -11.55 15.67
C GLY A 461 9.09 -11.15 14.51
N THR A 462 9.39 -12.05 13.58
CA THR A 462 9.89 -11.67 12.27
C THR A 462 8.72 -11.28 11.35
N LYS A 463 8.94 -10.41 10.38
CA LYS A 463 7.88 -10.04 9.40
C LYS A 463 7.29 -11.23 8.64
N LEU A 464 7.97 -12.35 8.60
CA LEU A 464 7.47 -13.60 8.03
C LEU A 464 6.30 -14.19 8.81
N GLY A 465 6.29 -14.06 10.12
CA GLY A 465 5.16 -14.46 10.96
C GLY A 465 3.91 -13.60 10.75
N PHE A 466 4.02 -12.49 10.04
CA PHE A 466 2.93 -11.52 9.87
C PHE A 466 2.23 -11.55 8.51
N HIS A 467 2.65 -12.41 7.60
CA HIS A 467 1.81 -12.60 6.42
C HIS A 467 0.63 -13.50 6.77
N ILE A 468 -0.51 -12.99 6.47
CA ILE A 468 -1.84 -13.62 6.53
C ILE A 468 -1.81 -15.07 5.99
N ILE A 469 -0.91 -15.37 5.08
CA ILE A 469 -0.62 -16.70 4.57
C ILE A 469 -0.04 -17.62 5.66
N SER A 470 0.79 -17.10 6.54
CA SER A 470 1.41 -17.91 7.60
C SER A 470 0.40 -18.42 8.61
N TYR A 471 -0.67 -17.65 8.91
CA TYR A 471 -1.71 -18.11 9.80
C TYR A 471 -2.46 -19.33 9.26
N ARG A 472 -2.82 -19.35 7.97
CA ARG A 472 -3.48 -20.51 7.36
C ARG A 472 -2.59 -21.74 7.31
N VAL A 473 -1.31 -21.52 7.05
CA VAL A 473 -0.31 -22.60 7.10
C VAL A 473 -0.07 -23.07 8.54
N LEU A 474 -0.09 -22.17 9.52
CA LEU A 474 -0.03 -22.51 10.94
C LEU A 474 -1.20 -23.38 11.37
N LEU A 475 -2.44 -22.97 11.06
CA LEU A 475 -3.63 -23.78 11.35
C LEU A 475 -3.54 -25.17 10.72
N TRP A 476 -3.04 -25.26 9.49
CA TRP A 476 -2.81 -26.55 8.86
C TRP A 476 -1.74 -27.36 9.59
N LEU A 477 -0.64 -26.75 10.02
CA LEU A 477 0.39 -27.43 10.81
C LEU A 477 -0.13 -27.91 12.16
N GLU A 478 -0.94 -27.12 12.85
CA GLU A 478 -1.60 -27.52 14.09
C GLU A 478 -2.51 -28.73 13.86
N ALA A 479 -3.32 -28.69 12.79
CA ALA A 479 -4.14 -29.84 12.41
C ALA A 479 -3.31 -31.11 12.17
N VAL A 480 -2.23 -30.98 11.41
CA VAL A 480 -1.31 -32.11 11.12
C VAL A 480 -0.60 -32.58 12.38
N ALA A 481 -0.21 -31.69 13.29
CA ALA A 481 0.43 -32.03 14.57
C ALA A 481 -0.50 -32.87 15.47
N GLU A 482 -1.82 -32.67 15.38
CA GLU A 482 -2.84 -33.47 16.05
C GLU A 482 -3.25 -34.72 15.26
N GLY A 483 -2.68 -34.95 14.08
CA GLY A 483 -3.04 -36.08 13.21
C GLY A 483 -4.36 -35.89 12.45
N ASN A 484 -4.85 -34.67 12.39
CA ASN A 484 -6.13 -34.30 11.77
C ASN A 484 -5.95 -33.73 10.35
N THR A 485 -7.04 -33.72 9.57
CA THR A 485 -7.17 -32.83 8.40
C THR A 485 -7.50 -31.41 8.85
N LEU A 486 -7.23 -30.42 8.02
CA LEU A 486 -7.60 -29.04 8.32
C LEU A 486 -9.12 -28.90 8.60
N ALA A 487 -9.96 -29.57 7.82
CA ALA A 487 -11.42 -29.54 8.00
C ALA A 487 -11.84 -30.08 9.39
N ALA A 488 -11.37 -31.28 9.76
CA ALA A 488 -11.66 -31.90 11.05
C ALA A 488 -11.14 -31.06 12.23
N TYR A 489 -9.95 -30.48 12.11
CA TYR A 489 -9.37 -29.58 13.10
C TYR A 489 -10.23 -28.34 13.33
N MET A 490 -10.67 -27.70 12.25
CA MET A 490 -11.50 -26.49 12.33
C MET A 490 -12.91 -26.77 12.89
N GLU A 491 -13.47 -27.94 12.66
CA GLU A 491 -14.74 -28.37 13.25
C GLU A 491 -14.64 -28.60 14.77
N THR A 492 -13.54 -29.21 15.22
CA THR A 492 -13.34 -29.53 16.65
C THR A 492 -12.89 -28.35 17.49
N HIS A 493 -12.13 -27.44 16.91
CA HIS A 493 -11.54 -26.30 17.62
C HIS A 493 -12.33 -25.01 17.45
N ASN A 494 -13.59 -25.07 17.05
CA ASN A 494 -14.53 -23.97 16.81
C ASN A 494 -13.90 -22.60 17.12
N VAL A 495 -13.15 -22.03 16.17
CA VAL A 495 -12.27 -20.86 16.38
C VAL A 495 -13.06 -19.62 16.84
N GLY A 496 -14.41 -19.70 16.80
CA GLY A 496 -15.32 -18.68 17.33
C GLY A 496 -15.51 -18.70 18.86
N ASP A 497 -15.15 -19.78 19.56
CA ASP A 497 -15.39 -19.95 21.00
C ASP A 497 -14.15 -19.74 21.91
N ARG A 498 -13.02 -19.30 21.37
CA ARG A 498 -11.81 -18.96 22.16
C ARG A 498 -11.85 -17.54 22.77
N GLY A 499 -13.03 -16.99 22.93
CA GLY A 499 -13.30 -15.66 23.52
C GLY A 499 -14.08 -15.75 24.80
N GLU A 500 -13.60 -16.48 25.83
CA GLU A 500 -13.89 -16.21 27.23
C GLU A 500 -12.58 -16.10 28.05
#